data_f538a026ea68d33c79351b21e794b348
#
_entry.id   f538a026ea68d33c79351b21e794b348
#
_cell.length_a   1.000
_cell.length_b   1.000
_cell.length_c   1.000
_cell.angle_alpha   90.00
_cell.angle_beta   90.00
_cell.angle_gamma   90.00
#
_symmetry.space_group_name_H-M   'P 1'
#
loop_
_entity.id
_entity.type
_entity.pdbx_description
1 polymer ?
#
loop_
_entity_poly.entity_id
_entity_poly.type
_entity_poly.pdbx_seq_one_letter_code
_entity_poly.pdbx_strand_id
1 'polypeptide(L)'
;MVENTHFLPTISPEDLAYKAVATNLSDLAAMGALPKWVSLALTLPNVDQNWISAFSQSLLHTLKQYNVTLIGGDTTKGNLSITITAQGFVEKGKGICRHKARVGDLIYVSGTLGDSAAGLTQILLGKSAVDSDDVFLQQRHLRPRPRIELGRALIDIAHAAIDLSDGLISDLGHILERSQCSAEVELTALPLSSSILNKYDRAQTEQFALSGGEDYELCFTIPPESKDELELRLKKLNVPCTCLLYTSDAADE
;
A
#
# COMPACT_ATOMS: atom_id res chain seq x y z
N MET A 1 -5.04 8.66 -10.78
CA MET A 1 -3.60 8.90 -11.04
C MET A 1 -3.47 9.84 -12.24
N VAL A 2 -2.54 10.81 -12.18
CA VAL A 2 -2.34 11.84 -13.22
C VAL A 2 -0.85 11.83 -13.59
N GLU A 3 -0.56 11.90 -14.89
CA GLU A 3 0.80 11.96 -15.42
C GLU A 3 1.57 13.18 -14.88
N ASN A 4 2.85 13.03 -14.62
CA ASN A 4 3.75 14.02 -14.00
C ASN A 4 3.39 14.42 -12.54
N THR A 5 2.37 13.79 -11.96
CA THR A 5 1.99 13.98 -10.55
C THR A 5 2.15 12.67 -9.77
N HIS A 6 1.54 11.60 -10.27
CA HIS A 6 1.51 10.29 -9.60
C HIS A 6 2.38 9.25 -10.31
N PHE A 7 2.80 9.52 -11.53
CA PHE A 7 3.68 8.65 -12.30
C PHE A 7 4.44 9.46 -13.37
N LEU A 8 5.60 8.94 -13.76
CA LEU A 8 6.42 9.54 -14.80
C LEU A 8 5.95 9.07 -16.19
N PRO A 9 6.12 9.92 -17.24
CA PRO A 9 5.78 9.53 -18.62
C PRO A 9 6.57 8.33 -19.14
N THR A 10 7.66 7.97 -18.48
CA THR A 10 8.53 6.84 -18.82
C THR A 10 8.04 5.50 -18.29
N ILE A 11 7.00 5.48 -17.45
CA ILE A 11 6.41 4.21 -16.96
C ILE A 11 5.82 3.42 -18.12
N SER A 12 6.01 2.10 -18.11
CA SER A 12 5.39 1.25 -19.11
C SER A 12 3.86 1.23 -18.95
N PRO A 13 3.09 1.10 -20.02
CA PRO A 13 1.64 0.98 -19.92
C PRO A 13 1.21 -0.22 -19.07
N GLU A 14 2.00 -1.30 -19.07
CA GLU A 14 1.76 -2.49 -18.27
C GLU A 14 1.92 -2.22 -16.77
N ASP A 15 3.00 -1.54 -16.37
CA ASP A 15 3.25 -1.20 -14.97
C ASP A 15 2.25 -0.16 -14.47
N LEU A 16 1.92 0.81 -15.31
CA LEU A 16 0.92 1.83 -14.99
C LEU A 16 -0.46 1.22 -14.75
N ALA A 17 -0.89 0.28 -15.60
CA ALA A 17 -2.14 -0.43 -15.42
C ALA A 17 -2.17 -1.26 -14.14
N TYR A 18 -1.08 -2.01 -13.87
CA TYR A 18 -0.94 -2.78 -12.64
C TYR A 18 -1.01 -1.88 -11.42
N LYS A 19 -0.19 -0.82 -11.38
CA LYS A 19 -0.13 0.14 -10.27
C LYS A 19 -1.51 0.77 -10.02
N ALA A 20 -2.19 1.22 -11.07
CA ALA A 20 -3.52 1.82 -10.94
C ALA A 20 -4.55 0.87 -10.30
N VAL A 21 -4.49 -0.42 -10.59
CA VAL A 21 -5.36 -1.41 -9.92
C VAL A 21 -4.91 -1.66 -8.49
N ALA A 22 -3.62 -1.94 -8.29
CA ALA A 22 -3.08 -2.36 -6.99
C ALA A 22 -3.28 -1.31 -5.90
N THR A 23 -3.06 -0.02 -6.21
CA THR A 23 -3.26 1.08 -5.25
C THR A 23 -4.70 1.18 -4.76
N ASN A 24 -5.68 1.06 -5.66
CA ASN A 24 -7.10 1.09 -5.27
C ASN A 24 -7.54 -0.17 -4.49
N LEU A 25 -6.92 -1.33 -4.77
CA LEU A 25 -7.17 -2.54 -3.99
C LEU A 25 -6.53 -2.49 -2.60
N SER A 26 -5.50 -1.68 -2.41
CA SER A 26 -4.86 -1.45 -1.12
C SER A 26 -5.82 -0.76 -0.14
N ASP A 27 -6.56 0.26 -0.58
CA ASP A 27 -7.60 0.90 0.23
C ASP A 27 -8.66 -0.11 0.72
N LEU A 28 -9.10 -1.01 -0.17
CA LEU A 28 -10.05 -2.05 0.20
C LEU A 28 -9.44 -3.08 1.17
N ALA A 29 -8.15 -3.38 1.02
CA ALA A 29 -7.43 -4.25 1.94
C ALA A 29 -7.38 -3.64 3.35
N ALA A 30 -7.09 -2.35 3.50
CA ALA A 30 -7.08 -1.64 4.78
C ALA A 30 -8.43 -1.72 5.51
N MET A 31 -9.53 -1.79 4.76
CA MET A 31 -10.89 -1.96 5.33
C MET A 31 -11.26 -3.43 5.63
N GLY A 32 -10.42 -4.41 5.30
CA GLY A 32 -10.76 -5.83 5.35
C GLY A 32 -11.78 -6.24 4.30
N ALA A 33 -11.99 -5.43 3.26
CA ALA A 33 -13.00 -5.69 2.23
C ALA A 33 -12.51 -6.74 1.22
N LEU A 34 -13.46 -7.54 0.71
CA LEU A 34 -13.23 -8.41 -0.44
C LEU A 34 -13.53 -7.62 -1.72
N PRO A 35 -12.53 -7.25 -2.53
CA PRO A 35 -12.75 -6.56 -3.79
C PRO A 35 -13.63 -7.36 -4.75
N LYS A 36 -14.50 -6.68 -5.53
CA LYS A 36 -15.41 -7.36 -6.47
C LYS A 36 -15.49 -6.67 -7.82
N TRP A 37 -15.63 -5.36 -7.84
CA TRP A 37 -15.85 -4.62 -9.07
C TRP A 37 -14.98 -3.37 -9.12
N VAL A 38 -14.65 -2.99 -10.35
CA VAL A 38 -14.07 -1.68 -10.64
C VAL A 38 -14.75 -1.06 -11.85
N SER A 39 -14.78 0.27 -11.90
CA SER A 39 -15.00 1.03 -13.11
C SER A 39 -13.77 1.89 -13.42
N LEU A 40 -13.52 2.14 -14.71
CA LEU A 40 -12.35 2.86 -15.19
C LEU A 40 -12.76 4.10 -15.97
N ALA A 41 -12.35 5.29 -15.53
CA ALA A 41 -12.35 6.48 -16.37
C ALA A 41 -10.91 6.73 -16.84
N LEU A 42 -10.71 6.69 -18.16
CA LEU A 42 -9.42 6.84 -18.80
C LEU A 42 -9.40 8.07 -19.70
N THR A 43 -8.50 9.00 -19.45
CA THR A 43 -8.28 10.15 -20.32
C THR A 43 -6.95 9.97 -21.04
N LEU A 44 -6.96 10.10 -22.37
CA LEU A 44 -5.80 9.89 -23.24
C LEU A 44 -5.53 11.12 -24.10
N PRO A 45 -4.26 11.55 -24.26
CA PRO A 45 -3.93 12.65 -25.16
C PRO A 45 -4.09 12.28 -26.64
N ASN A 46 -3.77 11.03 -26.98
CA ASN A 46 -3.81 10.48 -28.32
C ASN A 46 -4.25 9.01 -28.28
N VAL A 47 -4.71 8.50 -29.41
CA VAL A 47 -5.03 7.07 -29.59
C VAL A 47 -3.79 6.37 -30.12
N ASP A 48 -3.07 5.68 -29.22
CA ASP A 48 -1.98 4.75 -29.56
C ASP A 48 -2.47 3.33 -29.29
N GLN A 49 -2.65 2.55 -30.36
CA GLN A 49 -3.16 1.19 -30.27
C GLN A 49 -2.24 0.25 -29.49
N ASN A 50 -0.92 0.41 -29.61
CA ASN A 50 0.04 -0.42 -28.89
C ASN A 50 -0.03 -0.14 -27.38
N TRP A 51 -0.03 1.14 -27.02
CA TRP A 51 -0.16 1.57 -25.63
C TRP A 51 -1.47 1.07 -25.01
N ILE A 52 -2.61 1.30 -25.71
CA ILE A 52 -3.94 0.88 -25.23
C ILE A 52 -4.02 -0.64 -25.09
N SER A 53 -3.45 -1.40 -26.02
CA SER A 53 -3.45 -2.86 -25.96
C SER A 53 -2.65 -3.36 -24.76
N ALA A 54 -1.43 -2.85 -24.56
CA ALA A 54 -0.56 -3.23 -23.45
C ALA A 54 -1.17 -2.87 -22.09
N PHE A 55 -1.70 -1.64 -21.97
CA PHE A 55 -2.40 -1.17 -20.76
C PHE A 55 -3.61 -2.06 -20.45
N SER A 56 -4.49 -2.28 -21.43
CA SER A 56 -5.73 -3.05 -21.24
C SER A 56 -5.46 -4.50 -20.89
N GLN A 57 -4.48 -5.14 -21.53
CA GLN A 57 -4.10 -6.52 -21.23
C GLN A 57 -3.58 -6.64 -19.80
N SER A 58 -2.69 -5.75 -19.36
CA SER A 58 -2.17 -5.74 -18.00
C SER A 58 -3.26 -5.43 -16.98
N LEU A 59 -4.14 -4.46 -17.25
CA LEU A 59 -5.29 -4.14 -16.39
C LEU A 59 -6.17 -5.38 -16.16
N LEU A 60 -6.62 -6.01 -17.25
CA LEU A 60 -7.51 -7.18 -17.17
C LEU A 60 -6.83 -8.38 -16.53
N HIS A 61 -5.54 -8.58 -16.80
CA HIS A 61 -4.74 -9.64 -16.15
C HIS A 61 -4.67 -9.41 -14.64
N THR A 62 -4.36 -8.19 -14.20
CA THR A 62 -4.27 -7.82 -12.79
C THR A 62 -5.61 -7.99 -12.09
N LEU A 63 -6.70 -7.50 -12.70
CA LEU A 63 -8.04 -7.68 -12.15
C LEU A 63 -8.41 -9.15 -11.99
N LYS A 64 -8.04 -9.99 -12.97
CA LYS A 64 -8.26 -11.44 -12.90
C LYS A 64 -7.48 -12.10 -11.75
N GLN A 65 -6.23 -11.67 -11.50
CA GLN A 65 -5.44 -12.17 -10.37
C GLN A 65 -6.13 -11.97 -9.02
N TYR A 66 -6.83 -10.85 -8.87
CA TYR A 66 -7.55 -10.50 -7.63
C TYR A 66 -9.05 -10.86 -7.65
N ASN A 67 -9.52 -11.59 -8.68
CA ASN A 67 -10.93 -11.94 -8.87
C ASN A 67 -11.87 -10.72 -8.87
N VAL A 68 -11.42 -9.63 -9.50
CA VAL A 68 -12.16 -8.37 -9.63
C VAL A 68 -12.66 -8.23 -11.06
N THR A 69 -13.89 -7.73 -11.23
CA THR A 69 -14.52 -7.55 -12.53
C THR A 69 -14.56 -6.08 -12.91
N LEU A 70 -14.11 -5.74 -14.12
CA LEU A 70 -14.35 -4.43 -14.72
C LEU A 70 -15.81 -4.37 -15.20
N ILE A 71 -16.61 -3.49 -14.57
CA ILE A 71 -18.06 -3.40 -14.83
C ILE A 71 -18.45 -2.25 -15.77
N GLY A 72 -17.50 -1.41 -16.17
CA GLY A 72 -17.74 -0.30 -17.07
C GLY A 72 -16.70 0.80 -16.90
N GLY A 73 -17.00 1.93 -17.50
CA GLY A 73 -16.13 3.11 -17.46
C GLY A 73 -16.38 4.05 -18.63
N ASP A 74 -15.47 4.98 -18.81
CA ASP A 74 -15.49 5.96 -19.89
C ASP A 74 -14.08 6.24 -20.40
N THR A 75 -13.97 6.65 -21.67
CA THR A 75 -12.68 7.04 -22.26
C THR A 75 -12.85 8.37 -22.98
N THR A 76 -12.05 9.35 -22.59
CA THR A 76 -12.11 10.71 -23.15
C THR A 76 -10.75 11.17 -23.65
N LYS A 77 -10.74 12.27 -24.41
CA LYS A 77 -9.51 12.92 -24.86
C LYS A 77 -9.07 14.01 -23.87
N GLY A 78 -7.82 14.00 -23.49
CA GLY A 78 -7.19 15.00 -22.58
C GLY A 78 -5.84 14.55 -22.09
N ASN A 79 -5.28 15.22 -21.10
CA ASN A 79 -4.03 14.78 -20.47
C ASN A 79 -4.19 13.39 -19.84
N LEU A 80 -3.13 12.58 -19.92
CA LEU A 80 -3.21 11.20 -19.44
C LEU A 80 -3.58 11.16 -17.94
N SER A 81 -4.75 10.60 -17.69
CA SER A 81 -5.22 10.35 -16.32
C SER A 81 -6.04 9.07 -16.25
N ILE A 82 -5.93 8.41 -15.08
CA ILE A 82 -6.57 7.13 -14.81
C ILE A 82 -7.30 7.26 -13.48
N THR A 83 -8.61 7.07 -13.51
CA THR A 83 -9.43 7.02 -12.29
C THR A 83 -10.11 5.66 -12.24
N ILE A 84 -9.81 4.92 -11.17
CA ILE A 84 -10.46 3.64 -10.87
C ILE A 84 -11.38 3.86 -9.67
N THR A 85 -12.64 3.46 -9.80
CA THR A 85 -13.54 3.32 -8.65
C THR A 85 -13.62 1.85 -8.29
N ALA A 86 -13.05 1.48 -7.16
CA ALA A 86 -13.06 0.10 -6.67
C ALA A 86 -14.19 -0.10 -5.65
N GLN A 87 -14.86 -1.24 -5.74
CA GLN A 87 -15.96 -1.63 -4.86
C GLN A 87 -15.72 -3.04 -4.34
N GLY A 88 -16.07 -3.26 -3.08
CA GLY A 88 -15.92 -4.55 -2.42
C GLY A 88 -17.00 -4.79 -1.37
N PHE A 89 -16.93 -5.94 -0.74
CA PHE A 89 -17.81 -6.32 0.35
C PHE A 89 -17.06 -6.48 1.65
N VAL A 90 -17.71 -6.04 2.71
CA VAL A 90 -17.37 -6.36 4.09
C VAL A 90 -18.65 -6.73 4.80
N GLU A 91 -18.61 -7.67 5.74
CA GLU A 91 -19.76 -7.99 6.56
C GLU A 91 -20.22 -6.76 7.36
N LYS A 92 -21.54 -6.63 7.52
CA LYS A 92 -22.12 -5.48 8.23
C LYS A 92 -21.53 -5.36 9.64
N GLY A 93 -20.94 -4.19 9.91
CA GLY A 93 -20.33 -3.87 11.20
C GLY A 93 -18.90 -4.38 11.39
N LYS A 94 -18.33 -5.13 10.44
CA LYS A 94 -16.98 -5.70 10.54
C LYS A 94 -15.89 -4.95 9.75
N GLY A 95 -16.25 -3.89 9.06
CA GLY A 95 -15.27 -3.06 8.37
C GLY A 95 -14.28 -2.43 9.35
N ILE A 96 -12.99 -2.60 9.06
CA ILE A 96 -11.93 -1.99 9.85
C ILE A 96 -11.90 -0.50 9.55
N CYS A 97 -11.77 0.32 10.58
CA CYS A 97 -11.82 1.79 10.48
C CYS A 97 -10.51 2.39 11.01
N ARG A 98 -10.19 3.63 10.62
CA ARG A 98 -9.01 4.37 11.12
C ARG A 98 -9.18 4.92 12.55
N HIS A 99 -10.39 5.02 13.07
CA HIS A 99 -10.75 5.80 14.27
C HIS A 99 -11.09 4.95 15.49
N LYS A 100 -10.58 3.72 15.55
CA LYS A 100 -10.90 2.80 16.63
C LYS A 100 -9.69 2.28 17.38
N ALA A 101 -8.50 2.81 17.14
CA ALA A 101 -7.33 2.51 17.93
C ALA A 101 -7.56 2.92 19.39
N ARG A 102 -6.98 2.18 20.32
CA ARG A 102 -7.13 2.40 21.76
C ARG A 102 -5.77 2.49 22.42
N VAL A 103 -5.68 3.27 23.47
CA VAL A 103 -4.47 3.31 24.29
C VAL A 103 -4.06 1.90 24.75
N GLY A 104 -2.81 1.56 24.57
CA GLY A 104 -2.25 0.23 24.86
C GLY A 104 -2.34 -0.77 23.70
N ASP A 105 -2.93 -0.40 22.57
CA ASP A 105 -2.90 -1.26 21.36
C ASP A 105 -1.47 -1.40 20.85
N LEU A 106 -1.12 -2.58 20.39
CA LEU A 106 0.12 -2.85 19.68
C LEU A 106 -0.01 -2.37 18.22
N ILE A 107 1.02 -1.68 17.73
CA ILE A 107 1.10 -1.17 16.36
C ILE A 107 1.92 -2.14 15.53
N TYR A 108 1.35 -2.59 14.43
CA TYR A 108 1.99 -3.50 13.48
C TYR A 108 2.04 -2.89 12.08
N VAL A 109 3.09 -3.26 11.34
CA VAL A 109 3.15 -3.03 9.89
C VAL A 109 3.45 -4.34 9.16
N SER A 110 2.89 -4.50 7.97
CA SER A 110 3.19 -5.63 7.10
C SER A 110 4.40 -5.37 6.20
N GLY A 111 5.04 -6.43 5.73
CA GLY A 111 6.12 -6.36 4.73
C GLY A 111 7.35 -5.58 5.18
N THR A 112 7.92 -4.82 4.26
CA THR A 112 9.08 -3.92 4.46
C THR A 112 8.74 -2.52 3.99
N LEU A 113 9.34 -1.51 4.65
CA LEU A 113 9.05 -0.10 4.44
C LEU A 113 10.19 0.62 3.74
N GLY A 114 9.84 1.65 2.96
CA GLY A 114 10.78 2.53 2.27
C GLY A 114 11.31 1.99 0.94
N ASP A 115 11.00 0.76 0.59
CA ASP A 115 11.46 0.14 -0.66
C ASP A 115 10.94 0.87 -1.89
N SER A 116 9.68 1.31 -1.87
CA SER A 116 9.08 2.08 -2.97
C SER A 116 9.77 3.43 -3.16
N ALA A 117 10.01 4.17 -2.09
CA ALA A 117 10.68 5.47 -2.14
C ALA A 117 12.13 5.34 -2.63
N ALA A 118 12.84 4.30 -2.21
CA ALA A 118 14.18 3.97 -2.69
C ALA A 118 14.17 3.66 -4.20
N GLY A 119 13.21 2.85 -4.66
CA GLY A 119 13.01 2.54 -6.07
C GLY A 119 12.67 3.77 -6.92
N LEU A 120 11.75 4.62 -6.43
CA LEU A 120 11.42 5.90 -7.07
C LEU A 120 12.66 6.79 -7.21
N THR A 121 13.49 6.88 -6.16
CA THR A 121 14.72 7.65 -6.19
C THR A 121 15.65 7.20 -7.33
N GLN A 122 15.79 5.89 -7.52
CA GLN A 122 16.58 5.33 -8.63
C GLN A 122 15.98 5.70 -10.00
N ILE A 123 14.67 5.57 -10.15
CA ILE A 123 13.95 5.89 -11.39
C ILE A 123 14.09 7.38 -11.74
N LEU A 124 13.92 8.27 -10.76
CA LEU A 124 14.08 9.72 -10.93
C LEU A 124 15.51 10.13 -11.34
N LEU A 125 16.51 9.40 -10.87
CA LEU A 125 17.91 9.57 -11.26
C LEU A 125 18.24 8.94 -12.63
N GLY A 126 17.26 8.32 -13.31
CA GLY A 126 17.47 7.64 -14.58
C GLY A 126 18.36 6.40 -14.48
N LYS A 127 18.49 5.81 -13.29
CA LYS A 127 19.32 4.62 -13.08
C LYS A 127 18.60 3.38 -13.61
N SER A 128 19.28 2.69 -14.54
CA SER A 128 18.87 1.32 -14.91
C SER A 128 19.17 0.37 -13.76
N ALA A 129 18.29 -0.61 -13.54
CA ALA A 129 18.55 -1.68 -12.60
C ALA A 129 19.75 -2.51 -13.08
N VAL A 130 20.79 -2.63 -12.26
CA VAL A 130 22.03 -3.35 -12.62
C VAL A 130 22.18 -4.67 -11.86
N ASP A 131 21.45 -4.85 -10.78
CA ASP A 131 21.44 -6.08 -9.97
C ASP A 131 20.05 -6.37 -9.40
N SER A 132 19.95 -7.47 -8.65
CA SER A 132 18.68 -7.94 -8.06
C SER A 132 18.09 -6.95 -7.06
N ASP A 133 18.91 -6.19 -6.32
CA ASP A 133 18.43 -5.22 -5.35
C ASP A 133 17.79 -4.02 -6.04
N ASP A 134 18.40 -3.51 -7.11
CA ASP A 134 17.81 -2.44 -7.92
C ASP A 134 16.49 -2.88 -8.56
N VAL A 135 16.45 -4.10 -9.12
CA VAL A 135 15.22 -4.67 -9.69
C VAL A 135 14.13 -4.74 -8.63
N PHE A 136 14.46 -5.25 -7.43
CA PHE A 136 13.51 -5.37 -6.33
C PHE A 136 12.93 -3.99 -5.94
N LEU A 137 13.80 -3.00 -5.67
CA LEU A 137 13.37 -1.67 -5.24
C LEU A 137 12.50 -0.97 -6.29
N GLN A 138 12.91 -0.99 -7.57
CA GLN A 138 12.10 -0.41 -8.65
C GLN A 138 10.77 -1.13 -8.83
N GLN A 139 10.74 -2.47 -8.70
CA GLN A 139 9.50 -3.24 -8.76
C GLN A 139 8.57 -2.97 -7.57
N ARG A 140 9.10 -2.71 -6.38
CA ARG A 140 8.28 -2.29 -5.23
C ARG A 140 7.53 -1.00 -5.51
N HIS A 141 8.15 -0.04 -6.21
CA HIS A 141 7.52 1.21 -6.63
C HIS A 141 6.52 1.01 -7.78
N LEU A 142 6.91 0.29 -8.82
CA LEU A 142 6.10 0.13 -10.03
C LEU A 142 4.94 -0.86 -9.84
N ARG A 143 5.12 -1.88 -9.00
CA ARG A 143 4.19 -2.98 -8.80
C ARG A 143 3.96 -3.28 -7.31
N PRO A 144 3.34 -2.35 -6.56
CA PRO A 144 3.00 -2.59 -5.15
C PRO A 144 2.04 -3.77 -5.01
N ARG A 145 2.07 -4.44 -3.85
CA ARG A 145 1.23 -5.62 -3.59
C ARG A 145 0.15 -5.30 -2.55
N PRO A 146 -1.11 -5.12 -2.97
CA PRO A 146 -2.19 -4.88 -2.02
C PRO A 146 -2.38 -6.09 -1.09
N ARG A 147 -2.48 -5.85 0.20
CA ARG A 147 -2.52 -6.86 1.26
C ARG A 147 -3.93 -7.36 1.57
N ILE A 148 -4.71 -7.72 0.53
CA ILE A 148 -6.13 -8.10 0.64
C ILE A 148 -6.35 -9.26 1.61
N GLU A 149 -5.56 -10.34 1.48
CA GLU A 149 -5.67 -11.52 2.36
C GLU A 149 -5.36 -11.15 3.82
N LEU A 150 -4.35 -10.30 4.05
CA LEU A 150 -4.02 -9.79 5.38
C LEU A 150 -5.17 -8.95 5.92
N GLY A 151 -5.65 -7.96 5.17
CA GLY A 151 -6.76 -7.12 5.63
C GLY A 151 -7.99 -7.93 6.05
N ARG A 152 -8.32 -8.96 5.29
CA ARG A 152 -9.39 -9.88 5.66
C ARG A 152 -9.11 -10.71 6.91
N ALA A 153 -7.85 -11.10 7.10
CA ALA A 153 -7.43 -11.83 8.31
C ALA A 153 -7.43 -10.93 9.56
N LEU A 154 -7.39 -9.62 9.41
CA LEU A 154 -7.45 -8.66 10.50
C LEU A 154 -8.88 -8.38 11.00
N ILE A 155 -9.91 -8.81 10.28
CA ILE A 155 -11.31 -8.68 10.74
C ILE A 155 -11.48 -9.35 12.09
N ASP A 156 -12.17 -8.68 12.99
CA ASP A 156 -12.46 -9.07 14.38
C ASP A 156 -11.25 -9.03 15.33
N ILE A 157 -10.03 -8.72 14.86
CA ILE A 157 -8.87 -8.56 15.74
C ILE A 157 -8.24 -7.16 15.68
N ALA A 158 -8.23 -6.50 14.51
CA ALA A 158 -7.70 -5.14 14.44
C ALA A 158 -8.73 -4.12 14.93
N HIS A 159 -8.29 -3.19 15.77
CA HIS A 159 -9.08 -2.04 16.16
C HIS A 159 -9.07 -0.98 15.05
N ALA A 160 -7.90 -0.67 14.48
CA ALA A 160 -7.77 0.25 13.37
C ALA A 160 -6.79 -0.29 12.32
N ALA A 161 -6.95 0.16 11.07
CA ALA A 161 -6.00 -0.10 10.00
C ALA A 161 -6.05 1.01 8.94
N ILE A 162 -4.92 1.17 8.26
CA ILE A 162 -4.70 2.04 7.11
C ILE A 162 -3.66 1.37 6.20
N ASP A 163 -3.70 1.62 4.91
CA ASP A 163 -2.58 1.29 4.03
C ASP A 163 -1.57 2.45 3.98
N LEU A 164 -0.32 2.13 3.72
CA LEU A 164 0.78 3.08 3.72
C LEU A 164 0.99 3.63 2.31
N SER A 165 0.33 4.75 2.02
CA SER A 165 0.38 5.46 0.74
C SER A 165 1.27 6.71 0.80
N ASP A 166 1.28 7.42 1.93
CA ASP A 166 2.01 8.68 2.13
C ASP A 166 3.21 8.55 3.07
N GLY A 167 3.41 7.36 3.63
CA GLY A 167 4.49 7.01 4.55
C GLY A 167 4.03 6.78 5.97
N LEU A 168 4.83 6.03 6.73
CA LEU A 168 4.44 5.55 8.06
C LEU A 168 4.01 6.68 9.00
N ILE A 169 4.79 7.77 9.07
CA ILE A 169 4.47 8.89 9.97
C ILE A 169 3.13 9.52 9.61
N SER A 170 2.90 9.79 8.32
CA SER A 170 1.66 10.41 7.85
C SER A 170 0.45 9.52 8.10
N ASP A 171 0.54 8.26 7.67
CA ASP A 171 -0.60 7.35 7.68
C ASP A 171 -0.93 6.85 9.09
N LEU A 172 0.08 6.54 9.92
CA LEU A 172 -0.13 6.27 11.34
C LEU A 172 -0.70 7.50 12.04
N GLY A 173 -0.21 8.71 11.70
CA GLY A 173 -0.74 9.97 12.22
C GLY A 173 -2.25 10.10 11.99
N HIS A 174 -2.78 9.66 10.85
CA HIS A 174 -4.21 9.63 10.59
C HIS A 174 -5.00 8.68 11.51
N ILE A 175 -4.44 7.52 11.86
CA ILE A 175 -5.05 6.64 12.87
C ILE A 175 -5.07 7.33 14.23
N LEU A 176 -3.95 7.91 14.64
CA LEU A 176 -3.77 8.52 15.96
C LEU A 176 -4.70 9.72 16.15
N GLU A 177 -4.70 10.65 15.19
CA GLU A 177 -5.59 11.83 15.21
C GLU A 177 -7.07 11.41 15.31
N ARG A 178 -7.49 10.47 14.46
CA ARG A 178 -8.88 10.01 14.42
C ARG A 178 -9.30 9.20 15.63
N SER A 179 -8.36 8.60 16.33
CA SER A 179 -8.58 7.79 17.52
C SER A 179 -8.30 8.55 18.81
N GLN A 180 -7.78 9.80 18.72
CA GLN A 180 -7.43 10.65 19.86
C GLN A 180 -6.42 9.98 20.81
N CYS A 181 -5.36 9.40 20.24
CA CYS A 181 -4.25 8.80 20.97
C CYS A 181 -2.92 9.20 20.34
N SER A 182 -1.83 8.99 21.08
CA SER A 182 -0.46 9.11 20.62
C SER A 182 0.14 7.73 20.33
N ALA A 183 1.37 7.67 19.86
CA ALA A 183 2.10 6.43 19.69
C ALA A 183 3.60 6.62 19.91
N GLU A 184 4.21 5.58 20.42
CA GLU A 184 5.65 5.44 20.44
C GLU A 184 6.06 4.37 19.42
N VAL A 185 7.07 4.67 18.59
CA VAL A 185 7.57 3.79 17.54
C VAL A 185 9.07 3.56 17.75
N GLU A 186 9.45 2.30 17.89
CA GLU A 186 10.84 1.90 18.02
C GLU A 186 11.51 1.86 16.63
N LEU A 187 12.43 2.80 16.36
CA LEU A 187 13.10 2.92 15.05
C LEU A 187 13.94 1.69 14.71
N THR A 188 14.46 0.99 15.71
CA THR A 188 15.25 -0.23 15.49
C THR A 188 14.39 -1.42 15.09
N ALA A 189 13.06 -1.34 15.31
CA ALA A 189 12.09 -2.35 14.89
C ALA A 189 11.56 -2.16 13.48
N LEU A 190 11.89 -1.06 12.78
CA LEU A 190 11.42 -0.83 11.41
C LEU A 190 11.80 -2.00 10.49
N PRO A 191 10.85 -2.62 9.80
CA PRO A 191 11.11 -3.73 8.89
C PRO A 191 11.71 -3.20 7.58
N LEU A 192 13.02 -3.32 7.45
CA LEU A 192 13.79 -2.87 6.29
C LEU A 192 14.22 -4.09 5.46
N SER A 193 14.10 -4.00 4.14
CA SER A 193 14.57 -5.08 3.25
C SER A 193 16.10 -5.14 3.19
N SER A 194 16.65 -6.31 2.90
CA SER A 194 18.07 -6.42 2.60
C SER A 194 18.49 -5.55 1.41
N SER A 195 17.62 -5.42 0.42
CA SER A 195 17.89 -4.64 -0.77
C SER A 195 18.09 -3.14 -0.48
N ILE A 196 17.24 -2.55 0.38
CA ILE A 196 17.42 -1.14 0.75
C ILE A 196 18.68 -0.93 1.60
N LEU A 197 18.96 -1.87 2.53
CA LEU A 197 20.15 -1.83 3.38
C LEU A 197 21.47 -2.03 2.59
N ASN A 198 21.44 -2.75 1.48
CA ASN A 198 22.60 -2.92 0.60
C ASN A 198 22.90 -1.67 -0.26
N LYS A 199 21.88 -0.83 -0.51
CA LYS A 199 21.98 0.30 -1.46
C LYS A 199 22.12 1.67 -0.80
N TYR A 200 21.64 1.81 0.44
CA TYR A 200 21.54 3.10 1.12
C TYR A 200 22.08 2.99 2.56
N ASP A 201 22.57 4.10 3.09
CA ASP A 201 23.00 4.18 4.49
C ASP A 201 21.78 4.13 5.44
N ARG A 202 22.06 3.94 6.73
CA ARG A 202 21.01 3.78 7.75
C ARG A 202 20.06 4.99 7.83
N ALA A 203 20.61 6.19 7.78
CA ALA A 203 19.82 7.43 7.90
C ALA A 203 18.87 7.61 6.70
N GLN A 204 19.37 7.37 5.48
CA GLN A 204 18.54 7.40 4.28
C GLN A 204 17.45 6.33 4.30
N THR A 205 17.80 5.13 4.76
CA THR A 205 16.85 4.01 4.85
C THR A 205 15.74 4.31 5.85
N GLU A 206 16.07 4.86 7.02
CA GLU A 206 15.07 5.28 8.02
C GLU A 206 14.18 6.39 7.47
N GLN A 207 14.74 7.37 6.77
CA GLN A 207 13.95 8.43 6.13
C GLN A 207 12.98 7.87 5.09
N PHE A 208 13.41 6.92 4.25
CA PHE A 208 12.53 6.25 3.30
C PHE A 208 11.41 5.48 4.00
N ALA A 209 11.74 4.73 5.07
CA ALA A 209 10.75 3.94 5.78
C ALA A 209 9.72 4.78 6.56
N LEU A 210 10.13 5.93 7.11
CA LEU A 210 9.26 6.79 7.91
C LEU A 210 8.41 7.73 7.07
N SER A 211 9.00 8.31 6.00
CA SER A 211 8.38 9.40 5.22
C SER A 211 8.22 9.07 3.74
N GLY A 212 8.70 7.92 3.29
CA GLY A 212 8.54 7.48 1.92
C GLY A 212 7.15 6.90 1.69
N GLY A 213 6.47 7.37 0.65
CA GLY A 213 5.16 6.86 0.28
C GLY A 213 5.20 5.67 -0.67
N GLU A 214 4.01 5.19 -0.98
CA GLU A 214 3.71 4.18 -2.00
C GLU A 214 4.24 2.76 -1.72
N ASP A 215 4.47 2.39 -0.44
CA ASP A 215 4.79 1.01 -0.07
C ASP A 215 3.56 0.10 -0.15
N TYR A 216 2.34 0.65 0.07
CA TYR A 216 1.06 -0.07 0.05
C TYR A 216 1.06 -1.33 0.94
N GLU A 217 1.79 -1.25 2.05
CA GLU A 217 1.70 -2.18 3.17
C GLU A 217 0.55 -1.74 4.09
N LEU A 218 0.14 -2.59 5.04
CA LEU A 218 -0.86 -2.22 6.05
C LEU A 218 -0.18 -1.84 7.36
N CYS A 219 -0.58 -0.68 7.92
CA CYS A 219 -0.37 -0.32 9.32
C CYS A 219 -1.67 -0.57 10.07
N PHE A 220 -1.60 -1.29 11.20
CA PHE A 220 -2.80 -1.63 11.95
C PHE A 220 -2.52 -1.75 13.45
N THR A 221 -3.57 -1.58 14.25
CA THR A 221 -3.51 -1.70 15.71
C THR A 221 -4.34 -2.87 16.19
N ILE A 222 -3.83 -3.60 17.18
CA ILE A 222 -4.54 -4.70 17.82
C ILE A 222 -4.41 -4.60 19.33
N PRO A 223 -5.39 -5.08 20.12
CA PRO A 223 -5.22 -5.24 21.54
C PRO A 223 -4.15 -6.32 21.85
N PRO A 224 -3.35 -6.16 22.93
CA PRO A 224 -2.27 -7.10 23.26
C PRO A 224 -2.71 -8.55 23.38
N GLU A 225 -3.92 -8.79 23.86
CA GLU A 225 -4.51 -10.13 23.99
C GLU A 225 -4.77 -10.84 22.67
N SER A 226 -4.84 -10.11 21.55
CA SER A 226 -5.04 -10.67 20.22
C SER A 226 -3.74 -11.09 19.52
N LYS A 227 -2.57 -10.89 20.15
CA LYS A 227 -1.26 -11.18 19.56
C LYS A 227 -1.13 -12.62 19.10
N ASP A 228 -1.47 -13.59 19.94
CA ASP A 228 -1.34 -15.02 19.63
C ASP A 228 -2.26 -15.42 18.46
N GLU A 229 -3.48 -14.86 18.42
CA GLU A 229 -4.41 -15.07 17.31
C GLU A 229 -3.89 -14.47 16.00
N LEU A 230 -3.35 -13.26 16.06
CA LEU A 230 -2.70 -12.63 14.90
C LEU A 230 -1.58 -13.54 14.36
N GLU A 231 -0.66 -13.98 15.21
CA GLU A 231 0.45 -14.85 14.79
C GLU A 231 -0.04 -16.15 14.14
N LEU A 232 -1.12 -16.75 14.65
CA LEU A 232 -1.73 -17.94 14.07
C LEU A 232 -2.28 -17.66 12.67
N ARG A 233 -2.93 -16.52 12.46
CA ARG A 233 -3.49 -16.12 11.16
C ARG A 233 -2.37 -15.80 10.17
N LEU A 234 -1.32 -15.09 10.59
CA LEU A 234 -0.17 -14.72 9.75
C LEU A 234 0.62 -15.94 9.23
N LYS A 235 0.76 -16.99 10.03
CA LYS A 235 1.42 -18.26 9.60
C LYS A 235 0.80 -18.85 8.33
N LYS A 236 -0.48 -18.60 8.07
CA LYS A 236 -1.21 -19.10 6.89
C LYS A 236 -1.02 -18.22 5.66
N LEU A 237 -0.64 -16.96 5.86
CA LEU A 237 -0.61 -15.94 4.79
C LEU A 237 0.77 -15.72 4.18
N ASN A 238 1.82 -16.19 4.86
CA ASN A 238 3.21 -15.94 4.45
C ASN A 238 3.51 -14.43 4.22
N VAL A 239 2.89 -13.57 5.02
CA VAL A 239 3.11 -12.12 5.04
C VAL A 239 3.78 -11.77 6.37
N PRO A 240 5.03 -11.30 6.36
CA PRO A 240 5.67 -10.85 7.59
C PRO A 240 4.94 -9.61 8.12
N CYS A 241 4.75 -9.56 9.44
CA CYS A 241 4.25 -8.37 10.13
C CYS A 241 5.15 -8.11 11.33
N THR A 242 5.52 -6.84 11.51
CA THR A 242 6.43 -6.40 12.57
C THR A 242 5.67 -5.50 13.53
N CYS A 243 5.80 -5.78 14.85
CA CYS A 243 5.34 -4.89 15.90
C CYS A 243 6.33 -3.73 16.05
N LEU A 244 5.82 -2.49 15.92
CA LEU A 244 6.65 -1.28 16.03
C LEU A 244 6.69 -0.71 17.44
N LEU A 245 5.65 -0.85 18.22
CA LEU A 245 5.53 -0.65 19.67
C LEU A 245 4.02 -0.57 20.06
N TYR A 246 3.59 0.49 20.75
CA TYR A 246 2.19 0.60 21.22
C TYR A 246 1.66 2.04 21.15
N THR A 247 0.34 2.17 21.24
CA THR A 247 -0.35 3.45 21.37
C THR A 247 -0.35 3.92 22.83
N SER A 248 -0.20 5.24 23.04
CA SER A 248 -0.20 5.90 24.34
C SER A 248 -1.34 6.91 24.47
N ASP A 249 -1.55 7.47 25.67
CA ASP A 249 -2.50 8.56 25.87
C ASP A 249 -1.97 9.85 25.23
N ALA A 250 -2.83 10.56 24.52
CA ALA A 250 -2.49 11.86 23.91
C ALA A 250 -2.16 12.95 24.96
N ALA A 251 -2.51 12.73 26.22
CA ALA A 251 -2.24 13.67 27.32
C ALA A 251 -0.88 13.47 28.03
N ASP A 252 -0.12 12.43 27.65
CA ASP A 252 1.17 12.09 28.28
C ASP A 252 2.39 12.77 27.62
N GLU A 253 2.18 13.74 26.70
CA GLU A 253 3.22 14.57 26.06
C GLU A 253 3.26 16.02 26.60
#